data_2c7e78deef176fd882789b007064dc8d
#
_entry.id   2c7e78deef176fd882789b007064dc8d
#
_cell.length_a   1.000
_cell.length_b   1.000
_cell.length_c   1.000
_cell.angle_alpha   90.00
_cell.angle_beta   90.00
_cell.angle_gamma   90.00
#
_symmetry.space_group_name_H-M   'P 1'
#
loop_
_entity.id
_entity.type
_entity.pdbx_description
1 polymer ?
#
loop_
_entity_poly.entity_id
_entity_poly.type
_entity_poly.pdbx_seq_one_letter_code
_entity_poly.pdbx_strand_id
1 'polypeptide(L)'
;IARLQEAETSLTSQISDFQTSIIDAFSTIEASDSSQFQGDRQAKYEEKYSSAQTAATTNKSSHDTNLSSIGTKITELETTSASLQSAANTAYNNMTSYTNQANSYRG
;
A
#
# COMPACT_ATOMS: atom_id res chain seq x y z
N ILE A 1 3.42 -1.40 13.74
CA ILE A 1 3.99 -0.62 12.64
C ILE A 1 4.79 -1.55 11.73
N ALA A 2 5.82 -2.28 12.19
CA ALA A 2 6.68 -3.12 11.38
C ALA A 2 5.90 -4.10 10.47
N ARG A 3 4.89 -4.79 10.97
CA ARG A 3 4.05 -5.70 10.17
C ARG A 3 3.29 -4.99 9.04
N LEU A 4 2.88 -3.75 9.25
CA LEU A 4 2.22 -2.96 8.20
C LEU A 4 3.23 -2.49 7.15
N GLN A 5 4.45 -2.14 7.56
CA GLN A 5 5.55 -1.78 6.65
C GLN A 5 5.98 -2.98 5.79
N GLU A 6 6.04 -4.17 6.38
CA GLU A 6 6.29 -5.43 5.64
C GLU A 6 5.17 -5.71 4.63
N ALA A 7 3.91 -5.51 5.03
CA ALA A 7 2.76 -5.68 4.14
C ALA A 7 2.75 -4.65 3.01
N GLU A 8 3.09 -3.39 3.29
CA GLU A 8 3.24 -2.33 2.30
C GLU A 8 4.31 -2.69 1.26
N THR A 9 5.49 -3.13 1.72
CA THR A 9 6.59 -3.54 0.85
C THR A 9 6.18 -4.73 -0.03
N SER A 10 5.55 -5.74 0.55
CA SER A 10 5.09 -6.93 -0.18
C SER A 10 4.04 -6.59 -1.21
N LEU A 11 3.05 -5.75 -0.85
CA LEU A 11 2.00 -5.32 -1.76
C LEU A 11 2.55 -4.45 -2.90
N THR A 12 3.50 -3.57 -2.61
CA THR A 12 4.20 -2.77 -3.63
C THR A 12 4.87 -3.66 -4.68
N SER A 13 5.59 -4.70 -4.24
CA SER A 13 6.22 -5.66 -5.15
C SER A 13 5.18 -6.41 -5.98
N GLN A 14 4.11 -6.91 -5.37
CA GLN A 14 3.05 -7.63 -6.08
C GLN A 14 2.32 -6.76 -7.11
N ILE A 15 2.07 -5.48 -6.80
CA ILE A 15 1.47 -4.53 -7.75
C ILE A 15 2.42 -4.29 -8.92
N SER A 16 3.71 -4.15 -8.68
CA SER A 16 4.73 -3.99 -9.73
C SER A 16 4.82 -5.22 -10.62
N ASP A 17 4.83 -6.40 -10.03
CA ASP A 17 4.84 -7.67 -10.79
C ASP A 17 3.57 -7.84 -11.62
N PHE A 18 2.41 -7.47 -11.08
CA PHE A 18 1.15 -7.50 -11.81
C PHE A 18 1.14 -6.50 -12.97
N GLN A 19 1.67 -5.29 -12.76
CA GLN A 19 1.84 -4.32 -13.85
C GLN A 19 2.65 -4.93 -14.99
N THR A 20 3.84 -5.45 -14.68
CA THR A 20 4.77 -5.95 -15.70
C THR A 20 4.28 -7.24 -16.35
N SER A 21 3.82 -8.21 -15.56
CA SER A 21 3.49 -9.55 -16.05
C SER A 21 2.11 -9.65 -16.69
N ILE A 22 1.19 -8.77 -16.31
CA ILE A 22 -0.21 -8.83 -16.78
C ILE A 22 -0.55 -7.60 -17.62
N ILE A 23 -0.47 -6.39 -17.05
CA ILE A 23 -0.96 -5.18 -17.74
C ILE A 23 -0.07 -4.84 -18.93
N ASP A 24 1.24 -4.83 -18.76
CA ASP A 24 2.17 -4.52 -19.85
C ASP A 24 2.17 -5.62 -20.91
N ALA A 25 1.94 -6.89 -20.52
CA ALA A 25 1.78 -8.00 -21.45
C ALA A 25 0.59 -7.81 -22.41
N PHE A 26 -0.50 -7.18 -21.99
CA PHE A 26 -1.60 -6.83 -22.89
C PHE A 26 -1.16 -5.92 -24.05
N SER A 27 -0.20 -5.03 -23.82
CA SER A 27 0.30 -4.13 -24.86
C SER A 27 1.20 -4.85 -25.89
N THR A 28 1.75 -6.00 -25.54
CA THR A 28 2.60 -6.81 -26.41
C THR A 28 1.83 -7.88 -27.19
N ILE A 29 0.60 -8.19 -26.78
CA ILE A 29 -0.29 -9.09 -27.51
C ILE A 29 -0.90 -8.27 -28.66
N GLU A 30 -0.48 -8.57 -29.89
CA GLU A 30 -1.16 -8.03 -31.05
C GLU A 30 -2.60 -8.56 -31.07
N ALA A 31 -3.53 -7.65 -30.83
CA ALA A 31 -4.95 -7.98 -30.62
C ALA A 31 -5.58 -8.66 -31.83
N SER A 32 -5.08 -8.41 -33.05
CA SER A 32 -5.38 -9.20 -34.26
C SER A 32 -4.44 -8.83 -35.40
N ASP A 33 -3.94 -9.79 -36.10
CA ASP A 33 -3.53 -9.59 -37.48
C ASP A 33 -4.81 -9.41 -38.32
N SER A 34 -5.17 -8.15 -38.53
CA SER A 34 -6.38 -7.77 -39.29
C SER A 34 -6.38 -8.29 -40.72
N SER A 35 -5.25 -8.80 -41.22
CA SER A 35 -5.12 -9.41 -42.54
C SER A 35 -5.63 -10.86 -42.60
N GLN A 36 -5.66 -11.56 -41.48
CA GLN A 36 -6.00 -12.99 -41.42
C GLN A 36 -7.29 -13.30 -40.64
N PHE A 37 -7.81 -12.35 -39.85
CA PHE A 37 -8.93 -12.57 -38.95
C PHE A 37 -9.93 -11.42 -39.06
N GLN A 38 -11.04 -11.65 -39.79
CA GLN A 38 -12.09 -10.64 -40.00
C GLN A 38 -13.47 -11.19 -39.63
N GLY A 39 -14.37 -10.29 -39.26
CA GLY A 39 -15.77 -10.55 -39.00
C GLY A 39 -16.16 -10.62 -37.53
N ASP A 40 -17.32 -11.23 -37.25
CA ASP A 40 -17.92 -11.27 -35.90
C ASP A 40 -17.02 -11.86 -34.81
N ARG A 41 -16.14 -12.82 -35.19
CA ARG A 41 -15.19 -13.41 -34.25
C ARG A 41 -14.11 -12.43 -33.83
N GLN A 42 -13.61 -11.60 -34.76
CA GLN A 42 -12.65 -10.56 -34.44
C GLN A 42 -13.26 -9.52 -33.49
N ALA A 43 -14.45 -9.02 -33.79
CA ALA A 43 -15.13 -8.05 -32.94
C ALA A 43 -15.36 -8.58 -31.53
N LYS A 44 -15.77 -9.85 -31.38
CA LYS A 44 -15.92 -10.49 -30.08
C LYS A 44 -14.61 -10.69 -29.36
N TYR A 45 -13.54 -11.00 -30.05
CA TYR A 45 -12.21 -11.11 -29.47
C TYR A 45 -11.72 -9.77 -28.95
N GLU A 46 -11.82 -8.71 -29.75
CA GLU A 46 -11.43 -7.35 -29.36
C GLU A 46 -12.23 -6.84 -28.18
N GLU A 47 -13.54 -7.11 -28.13
CA GLU A 47 -14.39 -6.80 -26.97
C GLU A 47 -13.91 -7.50 -25.71
N LYS A 48 -13.62 -8.80 -25.78
CA LYS A 48 -13.15 -9.57 -24.63
C LYS A 48 -11.74 -9.16 -24.19
N TYR A 49 -10.87 -8.89 -25.14
CA TYR A 49 -9.53 -8.38 -24.87
C TYR A 49 -9.59 -7.02 -24.16
N SER A 50 -10.36 -6.07 -24.67
CA SER A 50 -10.56 -4.76 -24.06
C SER A 50 -11.18 -4.87 -22.67
N SER A 51 -12.16 -5.75 -22.50
CA SER A 51 -12.78 -6.01 -21.20
C SER A 51 -11.78 -6.58 -20.18
N ALA A 52 -10.94 -7.52 -20.59
CA ALA A 52 -9.91 -8.10 -19.73
C ALA A 52 -8.84 -7.07 -19.36
N GLN A 53 -8.39 -6.25 -20.29
CA GLN A 53 -7.43 -5.17 -20.03
C GLN A 53 -8.02 -4.15 -19.05
N THR A 54 -9.26 -3.74 -19.24
CA THR A 54 -9.97 -2.83 -18.34
C THR A 54 -10.09 -3.43 -16.94
N ALA A 55 -10.47 -4.69 -16.83
CA ALA A 55 -10.57 -5.38 -15.55
C ALA A 55 -9.22 -5.46 -14.83
N ALA A 56 -8.14 -5.77 -15.53
CA ALA A 56 -6.79 -5.80 -14.98
C ALA A 56 -6.36 -4.42 -14.47
N THR A 57 -6.59 -3.36 -15.24
CA THR A 57 -6.26 -1.98 -14.87
C THR A 57 -7.08 -1.52 -13.65
N THR A 58 -8.37 -1.85 -13.61
CA THR A 58 -9.24 -1.53 -12.48
C THR A 58 -8.79 -2.26 -11.21
N ASN A 59 -8.41 -3.53 -11.33
CA ASN A 59 -7.87 -4.31 -10.22
C ASN A 59 -6.60 -3.66 -9.66
N LYS A 60 -5.65 -3.31 -10.53
CA LYS A 60 -4.44 -2.59 -10.12
C LYS A 60 -4.76 -1.29 -9.38
N SER A 61 -5.66 -0.45 -9.93
CA SER A 61 -6.05 0.82 -9.29
C SER A 61 -6.62 0.62 -7.88
N SER A 62 -7.38 -0.45 -7.67
CA SER A 62 -7.90 -0.80 -6.34
C SER A 62 -6.78 -1.15 -5.37
N HIS A 63 -5.77 -1.87 -5.83
CA HIS A 63 -4.59 -2.20 -5.01
C HIS A 63 -3.71 -0.98 -4.74
N ASP A 64 -3.54 -0.07 -5.70
CA ASP A 64 -2.84 1.21 -5.48
C ASP A 64 -3.54 2.06 -4.41
N THR A 65 -4.88 2.08 -4.41
CA THR A 65 -5.67 2.76 -3.37
C THR A 65 -5.47 2.12 -2.00
N ASN A 66 -5.47 0.79 -1.92
CA ASN A 66 -5.21 0.06 -0.68
C ASN A 66 -3.80 0.33 -0.16
N LEU A 67 -2.80 0.34 -1.05
CA LEU A 67 -1.42 0.66 -0.70
C LEU A 67 -1.30 2.07 -0.11
N SER A 68 -1.93 3.05 -0.73
CA SER A 68 -1.99 4.42 -0.23
C SER A 68 -2.61 4.50 1.18
N SER A 69 -3.68 3.75 1.40
CA SER A 69 -4.36 3.69 2.71
C SER A 69 -3.49 3.06 3.79
N ILE A 70 -2.72 2.03 3.45
CA ILE A 70 -1.73 1.40 4.36
C ILE A 70 -0.65 2.40 4.72
N GLY A 71 -0.06 3.12 3.76
CA GLY A 71 0.96 4.13 4.00
C GLY A 71 0.47 5.25 4.92
N THR A 72 -0.75 5.73 4.69
CA THR A 72 -1.40 6.72 5.58
C THR A 72 -1.50 6.17 7.01
N LYS A 73 -1.95 4.92 7.15
CA LYS A 73 -2.11 4.31 8.48
C LYS A 73 -0.78 4.10 9.20
N ILE A 74 0.28 3.76 8.48
CA ILE A 74 1.63 3.67 9.04
C ILE A 74 2.04 5.02 9.62
N THR A 75 1.89 6.11 8.86
CA THR A 75 2.22 7.48 9.30
C THR A 75 1.44 7.90 10.54
N GLU A 76 0.13 7.61 10.59
CA GLU A 76 -0.71 7.88 11.76
C GLU A 76 -0.20 7.14 13.02
N LEU A 77 0.14 5.86 12.87
CA LEU A 77 0.63 5.04 13.96
C LEU A 77 2.02 5.48 14.44
N GLU A 78 2.90 5.89 13.54
CA GLU A 78 4.21 6.44 13.88
C GLU A 78 4.07 7.74 14.67
N THR A 79 3.18 8.64 14.24
CA THR A 79 2.89 9.89 14.94
C THR A 79 2.32 9.63 16.35
N THR A 80 1.39 8.69 16.45
CA THR A 80 0.79 8.29 17.75
C THR A 80 1.86 7.68 18.66
N SER A 81 2.70 6.81 18.13
CA SER A 81 3.80 6.19 18.87
C SER A 81 4.78 7.23 19.42
N ALA A 82 5.17 8.21 18.61
CA ALA A 82 6.05 9.30 19.03
C ALA A 82 5.41 10.15 20.13
N SER A 83 4.12 10.46 20.04
CA SER A 83 3.37 11.22 21.04
C SER A 83 3.29 10.46 22.37
N LEU A 84 3.01 9.17 22.33
CA LEU A 84 2.98 8.31 23.51
C LEU A 84 4.35 8.20 24.18
N GLN A 85 5.41 8.07 23.40
CA GLN A 85 6.78 8.04 23.90
C GLN A 85 7.14 9.35 24.60
N SER A 86 6.77 10.49 24.02
CA SER A 86 6.97 11.81 24.63
C SER A 86 6.21 11.95 25.95
N ALA A 87 4.94 11.52 25.99
CA ALA A 87 4.13 11.53 27.21
C ALA A 87 4.73 10.63 28.30
N ALA A 88 5.19 9.44 27.94
CA ALA A 88 5.85 8.51 28.85
C ALA A 88 7.14 9.11 29.44
N ASN A 89 7.97 9.74 28.61
CA ASN A 89 9.18 10.43 29.07
C ASN A 89 8.86 11.57 30.03
N THR A 90 7.83 12.36 29.75
CA THR A 90 7.37 13.44 30.63
C THR A 90 6.90 12.88 31.95
N ALA A 91 6.08 11.84 31.96
CA ALA A 91 5.62 11.20 33.20
C ALA A 91 6.77 10.62 34.00
N TYR A 92 7.76 10.00 33.39
CA TYR A 92 8.96 9.49 34.04
C TYR A 92 9.77 10.60 34.68
N ASN A 93 9.99 11.71 33.98
CA ASN A 93 10.71 12.86 34.50
C ASN A 93 10.00 13.50 35.71
N ASN A 94 8.66 13.62 35.64
CA ASN A 94 7.85 14.10 36.74
C ASN A 94 7.96 13.19 37.97
N MET A 95 7.86 11.87 37.77
CA MET A 95 8.03 10.88 38.83
C MET A 95 9.41 11.01 39.50
N THR A 96 10.47 11.14 38.70
CA THR A 96 11.84 11.33 39.23
C THR A 96 11.95 12.62 40.02
N SER A 97 11.38 13.71 39.51
CA SER A 97 11.37 14.99 40.21
C SER A 97 10.66 14.92 41.57
N TYR A 98 9.45 14.33 41.60
CA TYR A 98 8.70 14.16 42.86
C TYR A 98 9.41 13.24 43.85
N THR A 99 10.06 12.17 43.35
CA THR A 99 10.86 11.28 44.19
C THR A 99 12.04 12.03 44.84
N ASN A 100 12.74 12.84 44.06
CA ASN A 100 13.85 13.65 44.56
C ASN A 100 13.37 14.70 45.61
N GLN A 101 12.23 15.35 45.34
CA GLN A 101 11.62 16.27 46.31
C GLN A 101 11.26 15.54 47.62
N ALA A 102 10.59 14.39 47.52
CA ALA A 102 10.23 13.60 48.72
C ALA A 102 11.47 13.17 49.53
N ASN A 103 12.55 12.77 48.84
CA ASN A 103 13.79 12.42 49.50
C ASN A 103 14.45 13.62 50.18
N SER A 104 14.33 14.82 49.61
CA SER A 104 14.88 16.05 50.24
C SER A 104 14.16 16.43 51.52
N TYR A 105 12.88 16.06 51.67
CA TYR A 105 12.13 16.28 52.93
C TYR A 105 12.42 15.22 54.00
N ARG A 106 13.04 14.13 53.66
CA ARG A 106 13.41 13.04 54.57
C ARG A 106 14.80 13.21 55.18
N GLY A 107 15.61 14.00 54.58
CA GLY A 107 16.97 14.31 55.05
C GLY A 107 17.00 15.46 55.94
#